data_52a97560c9a25439944f86d3fbaf6645
#
_entry.id   52a97560c9a25439944f86d3fbaf6645
#
_cell.length_a   1.000
_cell.length_b   1.000
_cell.length_c   1.000
_cell.angle_alpha   90.00
_cell.angle_beta   90.00
_cell.angle_gamma   90.00
#
_symmetry.space_group_name_H-M   'P 1'
#
loop_
_entity.id
_entity.type
_entity.pdbx_description
1 polymer ?
#
loop_
_entity_poly.entity_id
_entity_poly.type
_entity_poly.pdbx_seq_one_letter_code
_entity_poly.pdbx_strand_id
1 'polypeptide(L)'
;MSDEMSSPLLLGAEVPDDPPAMARGQQTVAILGSGDFSRSLAVRLVACGVSVVVGSRCVKRIAPGLFPDAVELSSQEGAVVKAQRLVVLALFPEHYPSLLGIRAALAGKVLVDVSNAMELGSGVSSNAEQLAELFPESVVVKGFNVISAWTLQTGTQDGSRQVLLCSDSVEGKSEVAQLARLMGFHPVDSGDLRQSRVLETMPLRLFPSWRGPLLATFLLFLFFYAYGFLRDLLLPYLAHGRDGFHRLALALPNESLPNVALVALALVYLPGLLAAWLQLWRGTKYQRFPRWLDGWLLRRKQLGLLGFLCAALHAVYSLCLPLRTATRHRLINAAYSQVKAGVEEPWDESGVWRSDLYLSCGVLALGILSLLAITSLPTVGNVLTWREFTFVQANSRNTQTHT
;
A
#
# COMPACT_ATOMS: atom_id res chain seq x y z
N MET A 1 9.06 18.23 -16.80
CA MET A 1 8.62 18.56 -15.43
C MET A 1 7.96 17.35 -14.74
N SER A 2 8.54 16.14 -14.90
CA SER A 2 8.01 14.87 -14.35
C SER A 2 9.11 14.01 -13.72
N ASP A 3 10.29 14.55 -13.45
CA ASP A 3 11.49 13.77 -13.03
C ASP A 3 11.78 13.79 -11.52
N GLU A 4 11.04 14.54 -10.71
CA GLU A 4 11.30 14.59 -9.26
C GLU A 4 10.60 13.49 -8.44
N MET A 5 9.74 12.68 -9.07
CA MET A 5 8.87 11.73 -8.37
C MET A 5 9.44 10.30 -8.26
N SER A 6 10.68 10.06 -8.68
CA SER A 6 11.31 8.73 -8.62
C SER A 6 12.47 8.61 -7.63
N SER A 7 12.67 9.59 -6.76
CA SER A 7 13.54 9.35 -5.60
C SER A 7 12.84 8.36 -4.68
N PRO A 8 13.45 7.21 -4.38
CA PRO A 8 12.84 6.28 -3.46
C PRO A 8 12.72 6.96 -2.10
N LEU A 9 11.53 7.01 -1.56
CA LEU A 9 11.19 7.52 -0.22
C LEU A 9 11.98 6.81 0.91
N LEU A 10 12.77 5.82 0.57
CA LEU A 10 13.63 5.05 1.47
C LEU A 10 15.04 5.64 1.65
N LEU A 11 15.38 6.73 0.97
CA LEU A 11 16.69 7.38 1.02
C LEU A 11 16.64 8.80 1.63
N GLY A 12 15.62 9.09 2.45
CA GLY A 12 15.66 10.26 3.30
C GLY A 12 16.83 10.17 4.28
N ALA A 13 17.59 11.25 4.42
CA ALA A 13 18.64 11.32 5.42
C ALA A 13 18.02 11.14 6.82
N GLU A 14 18.69 10.42 7.71
CA GLU A 14 18.32 10.42 9.11
C GLU A 14 18.38 11.84 9.64
N VAL A 15 17.39 12.25 10.43
CA VAL A 15 17.40 13.56 11.08
C VAL A 15 18.60 13.57 12.04
N PRO A 16 19.52 14.57 11.97
CA PRO A 16 20.69 14.64 12.84
C PRO A 16 20.36 14.49 14.32
N ASP A 17 21.24 13.84 15.07
CA ASP A 17 21.00 13.44 16.48
C ASP A 17 21.19 14.56 17.50
N ASP A 18 21.54 15.80 17.12
CA ASP A 18 21.82 16.87 18.09
C ASP A 18 20.73 17.94 18.14
N PRO A 19 20.07 18.08 19.26
CA PRO A 19 20.45 18.74 20.49
C PRO A 19 20.04 17.99 21.79
N PRO A 20 20.24 18.56 23.01
CA PRO A 20 20.34 17.80 24.25
C PRO A 20 19.12 16.96 24.57
N ALA A 21 19.37 15.77 25.12
CA ALA A 21 18.34 14.82 25.55
C ALA A 21 17.23 15.52 26.35
N MET A 22 16.02 15.56 25.81
CA MET A 22 14.86 16.02 26.56
C MET A 22 14.70 15.16 27.82
N ALA A 23 14.71 15.80 29.00
CA ALA A 23 14.52 15.12 30.25
C ALA A 23 13.21 14.32 30.24
N ARG A 24 13.28 13.00 30.43
CA ARG A 24 12.12 12.12 30.58
C ARG A 24 11.24 12.66 31.70
N GLY A 25 10.00 13.00 31.43
CA GLY A 25 8.97 13.27 32.44
C GLY A 25 8.40 14.70 32.50
N GLN A 26 8.81 15.64 31.63
CA GLN A 26 8.33 17.03 31.70
C GLN A 26 7.69 17.58 30.41
N GLN A 27 7.64 16.81 29.33
CA GLN A 27 7.07 17.34 28.09
C GLN A 27 5.56 17.12 28.04
N THR A 28 4.79 18.20 27.99
CA THR A 28 3.35 18.17 27.75
C THR A 28 3.07 18.42 26.27
N VAL A 29 2.41 17.47 25.62
CA VAL A 29 2.00 17.53 24.22
C VAL A 29 0.49 17.72 24.14
N ALA A 30 0.04 18.71 23.36
CA ALA A 30 -1.38 18.85 23.06
C ALA A 30 -1.75 18.05 21.80
N ILE A 31 -2.93 17.43 21.83
CA ILE A 31 -3.56 16.81 20.64
C ILE A 31 -4.88 17.52 20.41
N LEU A 32 -5.04 18.21 19.29
CA LEU A 32 -6.30 18.83 18.90
C LEU A 32 -7.11 17.85 18.03
N GLY A 33 -8.25 17.41 18.57
CA GLY A 33 -9.13 16.42 17.98
C GLY A 33 -9.41 15.25 18.92
N SER A 34 -10.55 14.59 18.77
CA SER A 34 -10.99 13.48 19.62
C SER A 34 -11.36 12.21 18.86
N GLY A 35 -10.83 12.05 17.63
CA GLY A 35 -11.05 10.87 16.79
C GLY A 35 -10.16 9.69 17.18
N ASP A 36 -10.28 8.57 16.45
CA ASP A 36 -9.55 7.33 16.70
C ASP A 36 -8.03 7.50 16.63
N PHE A 37 -7.55 8.34 15.71
CA PHE A 37 -6.12 8.64 15.61
C PHE A 37 -5.61 9.36 16.87
N SER A 38 -6.36 10.39 17.34
CA SER A 38 -6.02 11.13 18.55
C SER A 38 -5.96 10.23 19.77
N ARG A 39 -6.94 9.33 19.90
CA ARG A 39 -6.98 8.33 20.96
C ARG A 39 -5.77 7.41 20.93
N SER A 40 -5.47 6.84 19.76
CA SER A 40 -4.35 5.91 19.60
C SER A 40 -3.00 6.57 19.86
N LEU A 41 -2.84 7.82 19.40
CA LEU A 41 -1.66 8.62 19.66
C LEU A 41 -1.51 8.96 21.14
N ALA A 42 -2.61 9.36 21.81
CA ALA A 42 -2.62 9.66 23.24
C ALA A 42 -2.21 8.44 24.08
N VAL A 43 -2.80 7.25 23.78
CA VAL A 43 -2.42 5.99 24.44
C VAL A 43 -0.93 5.71 24.29
N ARG A 44 -0.40 5.89 23.07
CA ARG A 44 1.03 5.64 22.79
C ARG A 44 1.95 6.61 23.53
N LEU A 45 1.63 7.90 23.54
CA LEU A 45 2.41 8.93 24.20
C LEU A 45 2.43 8.71 25.72
N VAL A 46 1.27 8.43 26.34
CA VAL A 46 1.17 8.10 27.76
C VAL A 46 2.00 6.87 28.12
N ALA A 47 1.95 5.82 27.30
CA ALA A 47 2.78 4.62 27.48
C ALA A 47 4.28 4.91 27.39
N CYS A 48 4.68 5.98 26.69
CA CYS A 48 6.08 6.46 26.61
C CYS A 48 6.44 7.47 27.70
N GLY A 49 5.53 7.76 28.67
CA GLY A 49 5.78 8.68 29.78
C GLY A 49 5.64 10.16 29.43
N VAL A 50 4.96 10.50 28.33
CA VAL A 50 4.68 11.88 27.92
C VAL A 50 3.34 12.32 28.51
N SER A 51 3.28 13.53 29.07
CA SER A 51 2.03 14.14 29.51
C SER A 51 1.22 14.60 28.31
N VAL A 52 -0.05 14.22 28.25
CA VAL A 52 -0.93 14.49 27.09
C VAL A 52 -2.14 15.28 27.51
N VAL A 53 -2.44 16.34 26.78
CA VAL A 53 -3.70 17.10 26.90
C VAL A 53 -4.43 17.05 25.59
N VAL A 54 -5.67 16.55 25.58
CA VAL A 54 -6.52 16.49 24.38
C VAL A 54 -7.47 17.68 24.38
N GLY A 55 -7.37 18.48 23.32
CA GLY A 55 -8.23 19.63 23.06
C GLY A 55 -9.41 19.28 22.16
N SER A 56 -10.63 19.55 22.64
CA SER A 56 -11.85 19.37 21.87
C SER A 56 -12.72 20.62 21.87
N ARG A 57 -13.46 20.85 20.76
CA ARG A 57 -14.48 21.92 20.69
C ARG A 57 -15.61 21.69 21.68
N CYS A 58 -15.94 20.43 21.97
CA CYS A 58 -16.99 20.02 22.87
C CYS A 58 -16.51 18.88 23.77
N VAL A 59 -15.85 19.19 24.86
CA VAL A 59 -15.34 18.17 25.82
C VAL A 59 -16.48 17.29 26.35
N LYS A 60 -17.67 17.86 26.60
CA LYS A 60 -18.86 17.13 27.10
C LYS A 60 -19.38 16.03 26.16
N ARG A 61 -18.99 16.03 24.87
CA ARG A 61 -19.38 15.00 23.89
C ARG A 61 -18.41 13.84 23.83
N ILE A 62 -17.28 13.92 24.52
CA ILE A 62 -16.32 12.82 24.58
C ILE A 62 -16.88 11.78 25.56
N ALA A 63 -17.06 10.56 25.08
CA ALA A 63 -17.55 9.47 25.91
C ALA A 63 -16.57 9.19 27.08
N PRO A 64 -17.10 8.97 28.31
CA PRO A 64 -16.26 8.56 29.44
C PRO A 64 -15.47 7.28 29.10
N GLY A 65 -14.19 7.24 29.47
CA GLY A 65 -13.32 6.08 29.20
C GLY A 65 -12.80 5.98 27.77
N LEU A 66 -13.08 6.96 26.88
CA LEU A 66 -12.53 6.96 25.51
C LEU A 66 -11.02 7.16 25.48
N PHE A 67 -10.49 7.98 26.39
CA PHE A 67 -9.06 8.22 26.59
C PHE A 67 -8.58 7.61 27.91
N PRO A 68 -7.28 7.25 28.04
CA PRO A 68 -6.72 6.83 29.33
C PRO A 68 -6.92 7.89 30.41
N ASP A 69 -7.06 7.48 31.68
CA ASP A 69 -7.24 8.40 32.82
C ASP A 69 -6.07 9.39 33.00
N ALA A 70 -4.89 9.03 32.51
CA ALA A 70 -3.70 9.89 32.52
C ALA A 70 -3.76 11.03 31.48
N VAL A 71 -4.79 11.06 30.60
CA VAL A 71 -4.95 12.09 29.57
C VAL A 71 -5.90 13.16 30.09
N GLU A 72 -5.42 14.39 30.11
CA GLU A 72 -6.26 15.53 30.47
C GLU A 72 -7.14 15.95 29.27
N LEU A 73 -8.43 16.12 29.50
CA LEU A 73 -9.37 16.64 28.50
C LEU A 73 -9.64 18.12 28.75
N SER A 74 -9.47 18.97 27.72
CA SER A 74 -9.62 20.42 27.84
C SER A 74 -10.28 21.01 26.59
N SER A 75 -10.60 22.32 26.64
CA SER A 75 -10.90 23.06 25.42
C SER A 75 -9.68 23.11 24.49
N GLN A 76 -9.88 23.43 23.22
CA GLN A 76 -8.75 23.54 22.29
C GLN A 76 -7.71 24.57 22.75
N GLU A 77 -8.17 25.73 23.18
CA GLU A 77 -7.29 26.78 23.73
C GLU A 77 -6.58 26.32 25.01
N GLY A 78 -7.33 25.74 25.95
CA GLY A 78 -6.76 25.24 27.19
C GLY A 78 -5.71 24.15 26.98
N ALA A 79 -5.89 23.28 26.00
CA ALA A 79 -4.90 22.28 25.64
C ALA A 79 -3.61 22.91 25.04
N VAL A 80 -3.77 23.90 24.15
CA VAL A 80 -2.63 24.60 23.54
C VAL A 80 -1.83 25.39 24.57
N VAL A 81 -2.49 26.06 25.52
CA VAL A 81 -1.82 26.80 26.60
C VAL A 81 -1.01 25.89 27.50
N LYS A 82 -1.53 24.68 27.81
CA LYS A 82 -0.84 23.67 28.64
C LYS A 82 0.28 22.98 27.92
N ALA A 83 0.24 22.89 26.59
CA ALA A 83 1.34 22.34 25.80
C ALA A 83 2.57 23.23 25.91
N GLN A 84 3.73 22.63 26.14
CA GLN A 84 4.97 23.40 26.15
C GLN A 84 5.31 23.92 24.76
N ARG A 85 5.42 23.07 23.75
CA ARG A 85 5.80 23.45 22.40
C ARG A 85 5.09 22.66 21.30
N LEU A 86 4.85 21.38 21.50
CA LEU A 86 4.29 20.49 20.49
C LEU A 86 2.76 20.43 20.55
N VAL A 87 2.12 20.72 19.42
CA VAL A 87 0.66 20.63 19.24
C VAL A 87 0.38 19.76 18.02
N VAL A 88 -0.21 18.58 18.23
CA VAL A 88 -0.59 17.66 17.14
C VAL A 88 -1.99 18.00 16.67
N LEU A 89 -2.14 18.28 15.40
CA LEU A 89 -3.41 18.61 14.76
C LEU A 89 -4.03 17.36 14.12
N ALA A 90 -4.82 16.63 14.88
CA ALA A 90 -5.56 15.46 14.42
C ALA A 90 -7.00 15.86 14.02
N LEU A 91 -7.09 16.84 13.14
CA LEU A 91 -8.30 17.45 12.61
C LEU A 91 -8.34 17.28 11.08
N PHE A 92 -9.55 17.31 10.53
CA PHE A 92 -9.70 17.45 9.08
C PHE A 92 -9.31 18.86 8.64
N PRO A 93 -8.69 19.04 7.46
CA PRO A 93 -8.25 20.35 6.95
C PRO A 93 -9.34 21.42 6.91
N GLU A 94 -10.58 21.01 6.67
CA GLU A 94 -11.78 21.87 6.67
C GLU A 94 -11.97 22.62 8.01
N HIS A 95 -11.36 22.10 9.08
CA HIS A 95 -11.48 22.67 10.42
C HIS A 95 -10.31 23.59 10.81
N TYR A 96 -9.27 23.74 9.99
CA TYR A 96 -8.14 24.63 10.28
C TYR A 96 -8.57 26.10 10.49
N PRO A 97 -9.49 26.66 9.70
CA PRO A 97 -9.96 28.02 9.94
C PRO A 97 -10.59 28.23 11.31
N SER A 98 -11.16 27.17 11.93
CA SER A 98 -11.75 27.30 13.26
C SER A 98 -10.72 27.53 14.37
N LEU A 99 -9.43 27.27 14.11
CA LEU A 99 -8.34 27.51 15.05
C LEU A 99 -7.86 28.98 15.02
N LEU A 100 -8.34 29.83 14.11
CA LEU A 100 -7.98 31.25 14.05
C LEU A 100 -8.32 31.98 15.34
N GLY A 101 -9.40 31.57 16.03
CA GLY A 101 -9.78 32.12 17.33
C GLY A 101 -8.75 31.91 18.44
N ILE A 102 -7.88 30.94 18.30
CA ILE A 102 -6.79 30.63 19.27
C ILE A 102 -5.39 30.87 18.70
N ARG A 103 -5.29 31.67 17.61
CA ARG A 103 -4.01 31.94 16.91
C ARG A 103 -2.93 32.47 17.86
N ALA A 104 -3.29 33.35 18.77
CA ALA A 104 -2.35 33.91 19.75
C ALA A 104 -1.74 32.83 20.66
N ALA A 105 -2.51 31.81 21.05
CA ALA A 105 -2.01 30.71 21.87
C ALA A 105 -1.14 29.73 21.06
N LEU A 106 -1.34 29.63 19.73
CA LEU A 106 -0.56 28.80 18.81
C LEU A 106 0.76 29.46 18.41
N ALA A 107 0.92 30.77 18.56
CA ALA A 107 2.15 31.49 18.20
C ALA A 107 3.37 30.90 18.89
N GLY A 108 4.45 30.66 18.14
CA GLY A 108 5.69 30.06 18.64
C GLY A 108 5.62 28.57 18.92
N LYS A 109 4.48 27.91 18.71
CA LYS A 109 4.35 26.45 18.87
C LYS A 109 4.77 25.72 17.59
N VAL A 110 5.08 24.44 17.73
CA VAL A 110 5.30 23.51 16.62
C VAL A 110 3.99 22.75 16.37
N LEU A 111 3.38 23.00 15.23
CA LEU A 111 2.14 22.36 14.79
C LEU A 111 2.45 21.13 13.96
N VAL A 112 2.15 19.96 14.49
CA VAL A 112 2.34 18.69 13.79
C VAL A 112 1.06 18.34 13.04
N ASP A 113 1.08 18.48 11.72
CA ASP A 113 -0.04 18.13 10.86
C ASP A 113 -0.01 16.65 10.47
N VAL A 114 -1.04 15.91 10.86
CA VAL A 114 -1.19 14.46 10.56
C VAL A 114 -2.25 14.17 9.50
N SER A 115 -2.81 15.19 8.87
CA SER A 115 -3.86 15.05 7.85
C SER A 115 -3.36 14.39 6.56
N ASN A 116 -4.28 13.92 5.74
CA ASN A 116 -4.03 13.44 4.39
C ASN A 116 -4.87 14.22 3.38
N ALA A 117 -4.44 14.23 2.13
CA ALA A 117 -5.28 14.72 1.05
C ALA A 117 -6.50 13.82 0.91
N MET A 118 -7.65 14.40 0.59
CA MET A 118 -8.89 13.65 0.37
C MET A 118 -8.97 13.10 -1.05
N GLU A 119 -8.37 13.80 -2.03
CA GLU A 119 -8.38 13.46 -3.46
C GLU A 119 -7.01 13.65 -4.10
N LEU A 120 -6.74 12.91 -5.17
CA LEU A 120 -5.54 13.08 -5.98
C LEU A 120 -5.69 14.31 -6.87
N GLY A 121 -4.76 15.29 -6.73
CA GLY A 121 -4.73 16.46 -7.59
C GLY A 121 -5.69 17.59 -7.21
N SER A 122 -6.26 17.56 -6.01
CA SER A 122 -7.28 18.52 -5.55
C SER A 122 -6.76 19.94 -5.24
N GLY A 123 -5.47 20.20 -5.30
CA GLY A 123 -4.97 21.55 -4.98
C GLY A 123 -3.57 21.88 -5.46
N VAL A 124 -3.29 23.17 -5.59
CA VAL A 124 -1.97 23.71 -5.87
C VAL A 124 -1.08 23.62 -4.63
N SER A 125 -1.67 23.68 -3.41
CA SER A 125 -1.01 23.62 -2.11
C SER A 125 -1.48 22.40 -1.30
N SER A 126 -0.61 21.86 -0.44
CA SER A 126 -0.94 20.82 0.52
C SER A 126 -1.69 21.36 1.74
N ASN A 127 -2.27 20.47 2.56
CA ASN A 127 -2.91 20.85 3.82
C ASN A 127 -1.89 21.51 4.78
N ALA A 128 -0.68 20.99 4.84
CA ALA A 128 0.39 21.54 5.69
C ALA A 128 0.86 22.93 5.19
N GLU A 129 0.92 23.16 3.88
CA GLU A 129 1.22 24.49 3.33
C GLU A 129 0.10 25.48 3.65
N GLN A 130 -1.16 25.10 3.48
CA GLN A 130 -2.30 25.93 3.87
C GLN A 130 -2.29 26.24 5.38
N LEU A 131 -1.93 25.27 6.20
CA LEU A 131 -1.79 25.49 7.64
C LEU A 131 -0.69 26.51 7.96
N ALA A 132 0.45 26.46 7.26
CA ALA A 132 1.54 27.42 7.42
C ALA A 132 1.14 28.84 7.00
N GLU A 133 0.33 28.97 5.95
CA GLU A 133 -0.23 30.28 5.52
C GLU A 133 -1.20 30.84 6.58
N LEU A 134 -2.03 30.00 7.22
CA LEU A 134 -2.97 30.43 8.25
C LEU A 134 -2.27 30.82 9.56
N PHE A 135 -1.15 30.16 9.90
CA PHE A 135 -0.43 30.36 11.16
C PHE A 135 1.06 30.65 10.96
N PRO A 136 1.41 31.80 10.34
CA PRO A 136 2.81 32.13 10.00
C PRO A 136 3.71 32.34 11.22
N GLU A 137 3.14 32.54 12.40
CA GLU A 137 3.90 32.68 13.66
C GLU A 137 4.20 31.33 14.33
N SER A 138 3.72 30.23 13.74
CA SER A 138 3.93 28.86 14.21
C SER A 138 4.83 28.10 13.25
N VAL A 139 5.52 27.08 13.74
CA VAL A 139 6.32 26.19 12.91
C VAL A 139 5.45 24.99 12.53
N VAL A 140 5.25 24.74 11.21
CA VAL A 140 4.48 23.60 10.75
C VAL A 140 5.41 22.45 10.38
N VAL A 141 5.13 21.27 10.93
CA VAL A 141 5.82 20.01 10.61
C VAL A 141 4.79 19.00 10.16
N LYS A 142 4.95 18.46 8.96
CA LYS A 142 4.16 17.33 8.46
C LYS A 142 4.76 16.03 8.96
N GLY A 143 3.91 15.16 9.54
CA GLY A 143 4.38 13.87 10.02
C GLY A 143 3.25 12.95 10.48
N PHE A 144 3.55 11.66 10.71
CA PHE A 144 2.63 10.63 11.18
C PHE A 144 1.39 10.36 10.29
N ASN A 145 1.21 11.05 9.19
CA ASN A 145 0.07 10.92 8.29
C ASN A 145 -0.07 9.54 7.63
N VAL A 146 1.05 8.80 7.51
CA VAL A 146 1.09 7.42 6.95
C VAL A 146 1.02 6.34 8.02
N ILE A 147 1.06 6.71 9.31
CA ILE A 147 0.97 5.76 10.42
C ILE A 147 -0.51 5.48 10.74
N SER A 148 -0.89 4.22 10.79
CA SER A 148 -2.24 3.84 11.15
C SER A 148 -2.51 3.99 12.66
N ALA A 149 -3.75 4.27 13.04
CA ALA A 149 -4.18 4.27 14.44
C ALA A 149 -3.90 2.91 15.12
N TRP A 150 -4.01 1.83 14.36
CA TRP A 150 -3.66 0.48 14.81
C TRP A 150 -2.19 0.34 15.18
N THR A 151 -1.27 0.79 14.32
CA THR A 151 0.18 0.76 14.58
C THR A 151 0.57 1.57 15.81
N LEU A 152 -0.12 2.69 16.06
CA LEU A 152 0.08 3.49 17.27
C LEU A 152 -0.31 2.72 18.54
N GLN A 153 -1.37 1.90 18.51
CA GLN A 153 -1.83 1.13 19.66
C GLN A 153 -1.00 -0.13 19.91
N THR A 154 -0.77 -0.94 18.88
CA THR A 154 -0.14 -2.26 19.01
C THR A 154 1.38 -2.19 19.08
N GLY A 155 1.96 -1.06 18.73
CA GLY A 155 3.41 -0.92 18.59
C GLY A 155 3.94 -1.44 17.25
N THR A 156 5.23 -1.27 17.07
CA THR A 156 5.92 -1.52 15.80
C THR A 156 6.60 -2.89 15.78
N GLN A 157 5.89 -3.97 16.08
CA GLN A 157 6.56 -5.27 16.17
C GLN A 157 7.07 -5.77 14.81
N ASP A 158 6.35 -5.51 13.67
CA ASP A 158 6.68 -6.10 12.37
C ASP A 158 6.44 -5.19 11.16
N GLY A 159 6.29 -3.86 11.31
CA GLY A 159 5.98 -2.94 10.22
C GLY A 159 7.09 -1.93 9.91
N SER A 160 6.86 -1.11 8.89
CA SER A 160 7.70 0.06 8.66
C SER A 160 7.62 0.99 9.86
N ARG A 161 8.69 1.06 10.62
CA ARG A 161 8.83 1.99 11.77
C ARG A 161 9.12 3.41 11.33
N GLN A 162 9.13 3.67 10.02
CA GLN A 162 9.53 4.95 9.48
C GLN A 162 8.41 5.98 9.59
N VAL A 163 8.73 7.13 10.12
CA VAL A 163 7.88 8.33 10.12
C VAL A 163 8.54 9.36 9.24
N LEU A 164 7.89 9.68 8.12
CA LEU A 164 8.37 10.69 7.19
C LEU A 164 8.01 12.06 7.74
N LEU A 165 9.02 12.94 7.86
CA LEU A 165 8.87 14.30 8.36
C LEU A 165 9.30 15.30 7.30
N CYS A 166 8.53 16.34 7.10
CA CYS A 166 8.94 17.50 6.30
C CYS A 166 8.51 18.81 6.95
N SER A 167 9.38 19.81 6.87
CA SER A 167 9.17 21.16 7.38
C SER A 167 10.26 22.08 6.86
N ASP A 168 10.00 23.37 6.84
CA ASP A 168 11.01 24.39 6.53
C ASP A 168 11.90 24.70 7.77
N SER A 169 11.46 24.31 8.98
CA SER A 169 12.23 24.48 10.22
C SER A 169 12.97 23.18 10.58
N VAL A 170 14.28 23.25 10.63
CA VAL A 170 15.14 22.15 11.09
C VAL A 170 14.91 21.84 12.57
N GLU A 171 14.73 22.88 13.39
CA GLU A 171 14.45 22.73 14.83
C GLU A 171 13.13 22.02 15.08
N GLY A 172 12.05 22.46 14.40
CA GLY A 172 10.74 21.83 14.50
C GLY A 172 10.76 20.38 14.07
N LYS A 173 11.46 20.05 12.96
CA LYS A 173 11.67 18.64 12.55
C LYS A 173 12.39 17.83 13.61
N SER A 174 13.44 18.39 14.21
CA SER A 174 14.23 17.71 15.27
C SER A 174 13.38 17.38 16.48
N GLU A 175 12.54 18.31 16.95
CA GLU A 175 11.65 18.09 18.09
C GLU A 175 10.61 16.98 17.81
N VAL A 176 10.00 17.01 16.62
CA VAL A 176 9.05 15.95 16.22
C VAL A 176 9.76 14.61 16.00
N ALA A 177 10.98 14.63 15.49
CA ALA A 177 11.80 13.43 15.35
C ALA A 177 12.14 12.78 16.70
N GLN A 178 12.46 13.59 17.71
CA GLN A 178 12.69 13.09 19.06
C GLN A 178 11.42 12.45 19.65
N LEU A 179 10.26 13.08 19.44
CA LEU A 179 8.97 12.49 19.85
C LEU A 179 8.72 11.15 19.14
N ALA A 180 9.00 11.07 17.82
CA ALA A 180 8.86 9.84 17.05
C ALA A 180 9.79 8.73 17.58
N ARG A 181 11.06 9.04 17.87
CA ARG A 181 12.01 8.08 18.46
C ARG A 181 11.56 7.59 19.82
N LEU A 182 11.06 8.49 20.67
CA LEU A 182 10.51 8.14 21.98
C LEU A 182 9.37 7.12 21.88
N MET A 183 8.53 7.24 20.86
CA MET A 183 7.46 6.30 20.54
C MET A 183 7.93 5.00 19.86
N GLY A 184 9.24 4.85 19.59
CA GLY A 184 9.82 3.67 18.95
C GLY A 184 9.77 3.67 17.42
N PHE A 185 9.54 4.84 16.80
CA PHE A 185 9.59 5.03 15.36
C PHE A 185 10.97 5.55 14.90
N HIS A 186 11.28 5.32 13.63
CA HIS A 186 12.46 5.86 12.96
C HIS A 186 12.07 7.08 12.12
N PRO A 187 12.36 8.31 12.55
CA PRO A 187 12.09 9.50 11.77
C PRO A 187 13.02 9.58 10.56
N VAL A 188 12.45 9.89 9.41
CA VAL A 188 13.16 10.07 8.15
C VAL A 188 12.86 11.48 7.63
N ASP A 189 13.91 12.26 7.38
CA ASP A 189 13.78 13.60 6.82
C ASP A 189 13.38 13.51 5.32
N SER A 190 12.22 14.05 5.00
CA SER A 190 11.70 14.14 3.64
C SER A 190 11.90 15.51 2.99
N GLY A 191 12.63 16.42 3.65
CA GLY A 191 12.96 17.73 3.11
C GLY A 191 12.09 18.87 3.64
N ASP A 192 11.83 19.84 2.77
CA ASP A 192 11.05 21.06 3.04
C ASP A 192 9.53 20.80 3.11
N LEU A 193 8.76 21.82 3.49
CA LEU A 193 7.31 21.70 3.64
C LEU A 193 6.59 21.38 2.31
N ARG A 194 7.18 21.70 1.16
CA ARG A 194 6.63 21.37 -0.17
C ARG A 194 6.50 19.87 -0.39
N GLN A 195 7.34 19.07 0.25
CA GLN A 195 7.26 17.61 0.18
C GLN A 195 5.98 17.04 0.83
N SER A 196 5.29 17.83 1.66
CA SER A 196 4.00 17.44 2.23
C SER A 196 2.96 17.09 1.15
N ARG A 197 3.01 17.70 -0.04
CA ARG A 197 2.15 17.35 -1.19
C ARG A 197 2.28 15.88 -1.59
N VAL A 198 3.50 15.36 -1.57
CA VAL A 198 3.78 13.95 -1.86
C VAL A 198 3.33 13.08 -0.70
N LEU A 199 3.66 13.47 0.54
CA LEU A 199 3.33 12.71 1.75
C LEU A 199 1.82 12.58 1.94
N GLU A 200 1.05 13.65 1.74
CA GLU A 200 -0.40 13.65 1.88
C GLU A 200 -1.11 12.78 0.84
N THR A 201 -0.56 12.72 -0.38
CA THR A 201 -1.13 11.89 -1.46
C THR A 201 -0.67 10.42 -1.41
N MET A 202 0.32 10.07 -0.58
CA MET A 202 0.80 8.69 -0.46
C MET A 202 -0.30 7.68 -0.14
N PRO A 203 -1.18 7.91 0.87
CA PRO A 203 -2.24 6.96 1.18
C PRO A 203 -3.30 6.82 0.07
N LEU A 204 -3.38 7.82 -0.83
CA LEU A 204 -4.29 7.77 -1.97
C LEU A 204 -3.75 6.93 -3.13
N ARG A 205 -2.43 6.74 -3.19
CA ARG A 205 -1.77 5.96 -4.24
C ARG A 205 -1.78 4.50 -3.87
N LEU A 206 -2.69 3.75 -4.44
CA LEU A 206 -2.72 2.29 -4.29
C LEU A 206 -1.50 1.68 -4.99
N PHE A 207 -0.71 0.94 -4.24
CA PHE A 207 0.41 0.15 -4.75
C PHE A 207 1.35 0.91 -5.70
N PRO A 208 1.89 2.10 -5.33
CA PRO A 208 2.67 2.93 -6.26
C PRO A 208 3.90 2.21 -6.80
N SER A 209 4.55 1.37 -5.99
CA SER A 209 5.70 0.54 -6.38
C SER A 209 5.32 -0.69 -7.21
N TRP A 210 4.03 -1.05 -7.28
CA TRP A 210 3.54 -2.25 -7.96
C TRP A 210 3.05 -1.99 -9.38
N ARG A 211 2.72 -0.73 -9.73
CA ARG A 211 2.16 -0.38 -11.05
C ARG A 211 3.03 -0.86 -12.21
N GLY A 212 4.33 -0.61 -12.15
CA GLY A 212 5.27 -1.06 -13.18
C GLY A 212 5.37 -2.59 -13.27
N PRO A 213 5.68 -3.29 -12.17
CA PRO A 213 5.69 -4.75 -12.13
C PRO A 213 4.37 -5.41 -12.56
N LEU A 214 3.22 -4.89 -12.11
CA LEU A 214 1.90 -5.39 -12.53
C LEU A 214 1.68 -5.23 -14.02
N LEU A 215 1.96 -4.04 -14.57
CA LEU A 215 1.82 -3.80 -16.00
C LEU A 215 2.75 -4.70 -16.81
N ALA A 216 4.00 -4.86 -16.40
CA ALA A 216 4.96 -5.73 -17.07
C ALA A 216 4.50 -7.19 -17.04
N THR A 217 4.06 -7.71 -15.90
CA THR A 217 3.55 -9.09 -15.77
C THR A 217 2.29 -9.30 -16.60
N PHE A 218 1.37 -8.32 -16.61
CA PHE A 218 0.16 -8.38 -17.41
C PHE A 218 0.46 -8.37 -18.92
N LEU A 219 1.37 -7.51 -19.38
CA LEU A 219 1.79 -7.48 -20.79
C LEU A 219 2.50 -8.77 -21.21
N LEU A 220 3.33 -9.36 -20.36
CA LEU A 220 3.93 -10.67 -20.60
C LEU A 220 2.87 -11.76 -20.69
N PHE A 221 1.88 -11.76 -19.80
CA PHE A 221 0.77 -12.71 -19.87
C PHE A 221 -0.01 -12.55 -21.16
N LEU A 222 -0.37 -11.32 -21.51
CA LEU A 222 -1.08 -11.03 -22.76
C LEU A 222 -0.30 -11.50 -23.99
N PHE A 223 1.01 -11.27 -24.00
CA PHE A 223 1.90 -11.70 -25.07
C PHE A 223 1.89 -13.23 -25.24
N PHE A 224 2.14 -13.99 -24.18
CA PHE A 224 2.17 -15.45 -24.26
C PHE A 224 0.80 -16.04 -24.55
N TYR A 225 -0.25 -15.44 -23.98
CA TYR A 225 -1.63 -15.84 -24.25
C TYR A 225 -2.01 -15.61 -25.72
N ALA A 226 -1.72 -14.43 -26.25
CA ALA A 226 -1.97 -14.10 -27.66
C ALA A 226 -1.15 -14.98 -28.60
N TYR A 227 0.10 -15.24 -28.28
CA TYR A 227 0.97 -16.13 -29.04
C TYR A 227 0.38 -17.56 -29.08
N GLY A 228 0.00 -18.11 -27.95
CA GLY A 228 -0.64 -19.44 -27.88
C GLY A 228 -1.99 -19.46 -28.60
N PHE A 229 -2.81 -18.40 -28.45
CA PHE A 229 -4.07 -18.27 -29.19
C PHE A 229 -3.84 -18.33 -30.72
N LEU A 230 -2.90 -17.56 -31.22
CA LEU A 230 -2.61 -17.54 -32.66
C LEU A 230 -2.09 -18.90 -33.14
N ARG A 231 -1.10 -19.48 -32.45
CA ARG A 231 -0.42 -20.70 -32.86
C ARG A 231 -1.28 -21.95 -32.72
N ASP A 232 -1.99 -22.09 -31.58
CA ASP A 232 -2.61 -23.37 -31.22
C ASP A 232 -4.13 -23.41 -31.49
N LEU A 233 -4.75 -22.26 -31.75
CA LEU A 233 -6.19 -22.14 -32.00
C LEU A 233 -6.49 -21.54 -33.39
N LEU A 234 -6.04 -20.30 -33.62
CA LEU A 234 -6.43 -19.57 -34.81
C LEU A 234 -5.84 -20.19 -36.10
N LEU A 235 -4.55 -20.48 -36.14
CA LEU A 235 -3.88 -21.06 -37.28
C LEU A 235 -4.43 -22.46 -37.65
N PRO A 236 -4.62 -23.41 -36.68
CA PRO A 236 -5.23 -24.69 -37.00
C PRO A 236 -6.69 -24.59 -37.44
N TYR A 237 -7.43 -23.62 -36.89
CA TYR A 237 -8.80 -23.34 -37.34
C TYR A 237 -8.86 -22.88 -38.82
N LEU A 238 -8.02 -21.89 -39.16
CA LEU A 238 -7.97 -21.34 -40.50
C LEU A 238 -7.42 -22.34 -41.56
N ALA A 239 -6.45 -23.15 -41.15
CA ALA A 239 -5.78 -24.09 -42.08
C ALA A 239 -6.54 -25.41 -42.25
N HIS A 240 -7.21 -25.90 -41.24
CA HIS A 240 -7.76 -27.25 -41.20
C HIS A 240 -9.21 -27.33 -40.70
N GLY A 241 -9.87 -26.18 -40.39
CA GLY A 241 -11.20 -26.14 -39.80
C GLY A 241 -11.30 -26.80 -38.40
N ARG A 242 -10.18 -27.00 -37.72
CA ARG A 242 -10.16 -27.66 -36.40
C ARG A 242 -10.61 -26.69 -35.33
N ASP A 243 -11.76 -26.99 -34.71
CA ASP A 243 -12.25 -26.24 -33.57
C ASP A 243 -11.51 -26.63 -32.29
N GLY A 244 -10.85 -25.66 -31.69
CA GLY A 244 -10.11 -25.80 -30.42
C GLY A 244 -10.46 -24.72 -29.40
N PHE A 245 -11.47 -23.88 -29.65
CA PHE A 245 -11.79 -22.71 -28.83
C PHE A 245 -12.14 -23.05 -27.38
N HIS A 246 -12.58 -24.27 -27.08
CA HIS A 246 -12.79 -24.76 -25.72
C HIS A 246 -11.51 -24.72 -24.84
N ARG A 247 -10.32 -24.58 -25.45
CA ARG A 247 -9.03 -24.48 -24.72
C ARG A 247 -8.76 -23.08 -24.16
N LEU A 248 -9.51 -22.06 -24.59
CA LEU A 248 -9.32 -20.66 -24.19
C LEU A 248 -9.38 -20.45 -22.68
N ALA A 249 -10.36 -21.06 -22.01
CA ALA A 249 -10.61 -20.77 -20.59
C ALA A 249 -9.62 -21.44 -19.63
N LEU A 250 -9.11 -22.62 -19.96
CA LEU A 250 -8.33 -23.43 -19.01
C LEU A 250 -6.93 -23.79 -19.53
N ALA A 251 -6.85 -24.36 -20.73
CA ALA A 251 -5.57 -24.87 -21.21
C ALA A 251 -4.61 -23.74 -21.56
N LEU A 252 -5.08 -22.73 -22.25
CA LEU A 252 -4.25 -21.62 -22.72
C LEU A 252 -3.68 -20.77 -21.56
N PRO A 253 -4.47 -20.37 -20.54
CA PRO A 253 -3.94 -19.74 -19.35
C PRO A 253 -2.90 -20.61 -18.64
N ASN A 254 -3.18 -21.93 -18.53
CA ASN A 254 -2.28 -22.87 -17.88
C ASN A 254 -0.93 -23.03 -18.61
N GLU A 255 -0.91 -22.89 -19.92
CA GLU A 255 0.30 -22.91 -20.73
C GLU A 255 1.05 -21.55 -20.70
N SER A 256 0.32 -20.44 -20.55
CA SER A 256 0.90 -19.09 -20.53
C SER A 256 1.52 -18.72 -19.18
N LEU A 257 0.91 -19.09 -18.07
CA LEU A 257 1.34 -18.72 -16.71
C LEU A 257 2.78 -19.15 -16.37
N PRO A 258 3.25 -20.36 -16.67
CA PRO A 258 4.61 -20.77 -16.36
C PRO A 258 5.65 -19.99 -17.17
N ASN A 259 5.34 -19.64 -18.42
CA ASN A 259 6.22 -18.81 -19.25
C ASN A 259 6.37 -17.40 -18.65
N VAL A 260 5.28 -16.81 -18.16
CA VAL A 260 5.32 -15.54 -17.45
C VAL A 260 6.16 -15.65 -16.17
N ALA A 261 5.97 -16.71 -15.38
CA ALA A 261 6.70 -16.94 -14.16
C ALA A 261 8.21 -17.06 -14.41
N LEU A 262 8.63 -17.80 -15.44
CA LEU A 262 10.03 -17.96 -15.81
C LEU A 262 10.66 -16.64 -16.28
N VAL A 263 9.98 -15.87 -17.13
CA VAL A 263 10.47 -14.56 -17.58
C VAL A 263 10.52 -13.58 -16.42
N ALA A 264 9.49 -13.54 -15.55
CA ALA A 264 9.49 -12.70 -14.36
C ALA A 264 10.70 -13.05 -13.46
N LEU A 265 10.99 -14.33 -13.25
CA LEU A 265 12.14 -14.79 -12.47
C LEU A 265 13.47 -14.33 -13.11
N ALA A 266 13.61 -14.46 -14.43
CA ALA A 266 14.77 -13.94 -15.14
C ALA A 266 14.94 -12.43 -14.95
N LEU A 267 13.84 -11.66 -15.02
CA LEU A 267 13.83 -10.22 -14.80
C LEU A 267 14.13 -9.82 -13.35
N VAL A 268 13.95 -10.69 -12.38
CA VAL A 268 14.36 -10.48 -10.98
C VAL A 268 15.87 -10.59 -10.81
N TYR A 269 16.52 -11.56 -11.49
CA TYR A 269 17.96 -11.78 -11.35
C TYR A 269 18.81 -10.91 -12.26
N LEU A 270 18.32 -10.61 -13.46
CA LEU A 270 19.03 -9.85 -14.48
C LEU A 270 19.60 -8.50 -14.00
N PRO A 271 18.86 -7.64 -13.30
CA PRO A 271 19.40 -6.37 -12.84
C PRO A 271 20.51 -6.53 -11.80
N GLY A 272 20.51 -7.62 -11.02
CA GLY A 272 21.63 -7.95 -10.11
C GLY A 272 22.90 -8.30 -10.88
N LEU A 273 22.79 -9.09 -11.94
CA LEU A 273 23.92 -9.44 -12.82
C LEU A 273 24.46 -8.20 -13.55
N LEU A 274 23.55 -7.34 -14.05
CA LEU A 274 23.94 -6.08 -14.70
C LEU A 274 24.65 -5.12 -13.72
N ALA A 275 24.17 -5.06 -12.49
CA ALA A 275 24.78 -4.24 -11.44
C ALA A 275 26.20 -4.76 -11.11
N ALA A 276 26.36 -6.06 -10.93
CA ALA A 276 27.66 -6.69 -10.68
C ALA A 276 28.64 -6.46 -11.85
N TRP A 277 28.15 -6.63 -13.08
CA TRP A 277 28.96 -6.38 -14.29
C TRP A 277 29.40 -4.92 -14.38
N LEU A 278 28.50 -3.96 -14.12
CA LEU A 278 28.83 -2.54 -14.11
C LEU A 278 29.85 -2.18 -13.02
N GLN A 279 29.76 -2.77 -11.82
CA GLN A 279 30.73 -2.56 -10.75
C GLN A 279 32.12 -3.08 -11.13
N LEU A 280 32.19 -4.27 -11.72
CA LEU A 280 33.46 -4.85 -12.22
C LEU A 280 34.05 -3.98 -13.33
N TRP A 281 33.24 -3.53 -14.27
CA TRP A 281 33.70 -2.70 -15.39
C TRP A 281 34.20 -1.32 -14.92
N ARG A 282 33.56 -0.73 -13.93
CA ARG A 282 33.94 0.57 -13.33
C ARG A 282 35.07 0.48 -12.31
N GLY A 283 35.40 -0.71 -11.84
CA GLY A 283 36.44 -0.94 -10.84
C GLY A 283 36.10 -0.37 -9.44
N THR A 284 34.87 0.06 -9.19
CA THR A 284 34.45 0.66 -7.91
C THR A 284 33.05 0.21 -7.49
N LYS A 285 32.90 -0.02 -6.18
CA LYS A 285 31.61 -0.37 -5.55
C LYS A 285 30.79 0.85 -5.13
N TYR A 286 31.40 2.04 -5.09
CA TYR A 286 30.80 3.23 -4.46
C TYR A 286 30.13 4.19 -5.45
N GLN A 287 30.18 3.91 -6.73
CA GLN A 287 29.54 4.75 -7.75
C GLN A 287 28.06 4.37 -7.89
N ARG A 288 27.18 5.37 -7.90
CA ARG A 288 25.72 5.15 -8.07
C ARG A 288 25.41 4.50 -9.40
N PHE A 289 24.42 3.61 -9.40
CA PHE A 289 23.93 3.01 -10.63
C PHE A 289 23.15 4.02 -11.49
N PRO A 290 23.00 3.76 -12.79
CA PRO A 290 22.08 4.51 -13.63
C PRO A 290 20.65 4.45 -13.08
N ARG A 291 19.88 5.52 -13.18
CA ARG A 291 18.51 5.62 -12.60
C ARG A 291 17.59 4.46 -13.01
N TRP A 292 17.67 4.02 -14.27
CA TRP A 292 16.87 2.90 -14.78
C TRP A 292 17.20 1.57 -14.07
N LEU A 293 18.48 1.30 -13.83
CA LEU A 293 18.93 0.07 -13.15
C LEU A 293 18.60 0.10 -11.67
N ASP A 294 18.78 1.24 -11.02
CA ASP A 294 18.44 1.45 -9.62
C ASP A 294 16.92 1.27 -9.40
N GLY A 295 16.09 1.89 -10.24
CA GLY A 295 14.65 1.71 -10.23
C GLY A 295 14.20 0.26 -10.48
N TRP A 296 14.95 -0.50 -11.30
CA TRP A 296 14.67 -1.92 -11.54
C TRP A 296 15.06 -2.77 -10.33
N LEU A 297 16.23 -2.54 -9.74
CA LEU A 297 16.70 -3.21 -8.53
C LEU A 297 15.71 -3.07 -7.36
N LEU A 298 15.11 -1.89 -7.19
CA LEU A 298 14.10 -1.62 -6.15
C LEU A 298 12.80 -2.40 -6.35
N ARG A 299 12.43 -2.74 -7.58
CA ARG A 299 11.17 -3.42 -7.91
C ARG A 299 11.29 -4.94 -8.01
N ARG A 300 12.48 -5.51 -7.76
CA ARG A 300 12.71 -6.98 -7.86
C ARG A 300 11.78 -7.79 -6.97
N LYS A 301 11.52 -7.31 -5.74
CA LYS A 301 10.65 -8.00 -4.78
C LYS A 301 9.22 -8.14 -5.33
N GLN A 302 8.65 -7.07 -5.84
CA GLN A 302 7.30 -7.06 -6.40
C GLN A 302 7.20 -7.98 -7.61
N LEU A 303 8.20 -7.90 -8.51
CA LEU A 303 8.24 -8.75 -9.70
C LEU A 303 8.38 -10.23 -9.35
N GLY A 304 9.19 -10.56 -8.33
CA GLY A 304 9.35 -11.92 -7.82
C GLY A 304 8.06 -12.47 -7.21
N LEU A 305 7.33 -11.66 -6.44
CA LEU A 305 6.04 -12.05 -5.87
C LEU A 305 4.98 -12.30 -6.96
N LEU A 306 4.95 -11.47 -8.01
CA LEU A 306 4.06 -11.68 -9.15
C LEU A 306 4.42 -12.94 -9.95
N GLY A 307 5.72 -13.19 -10.16
CA GLY A 307 6.19 -14.44 -10.77
C GLY A 307 5.78 -15.66 -9.95
N PHE A 308 5.92 -15.59 -8.62
CA PHE A 308 5.45 -16.65 -7.72
C PHE A 308 3.94 -16.85 -7.80
N LEU A 309 3.15 -15.77 -7.85
CA LEU A 309 1.70 -15.85 -8.01
C LEU A 309 1.32 -16.55 -9.32
N CYS A 310 1.98 -16.21 -10.43
CA CYS A 310 1.76 -16.89 -11.72
C CYS A 310 2.11 -18.38 -11.65
N ALA A 311 3.21 -18.74 -10.99
CA ALA A 311 3.59 -20.14 -10.78
C ALA A 311 2.58 -20.90 -9.89
N ALA A 312 2.09 -20.28 -8.82
CA ALA A 312 1.08 -20.85 -7.95
C ALA A 312 -0.24 -21.07 -8.67
N LEU A 313 -0.70 -20.08 -9.45
CA LEU A 313 -1.90 -20.24 -10.29
C LEU A 313 -1.73 -21.36 -11.32
N HIS A 314 -0.57 -21.45 -11.99
CA HIS A 314 -0.27 -22.56 -12.89
C HIS A 314 -0.38 -23.91 -12.17
N ALA A 315 0.15 -24.03 -10.96
CA ALA A 315 0.05 -25.28 -10.18
C ALA A 315 -1.42 -25.63 -9.89
N VAL A 316 -2.24 -24.66 -9.49
CA VAL A 316 -3.66 -24.88 -9.23
C VAL A 316 -4.41 -25.29 -10.50
N TYR A 317 -4.18 -24.59 -11.62
CA TYR A 317 -4.75 -24.97 -12.93
C TYR A 317 -4.34 -26.39 -13.33
N SER A 318 -3.07 -26.74 -13.12
CA SER A 318 -2.56 -28.11 -13.43
C SER A 318 -3.23 -29.18 -12.57
N LEU A 319 -3.50 -28.91 -11.30
CA LEU A 319 -4.25 -29.83 -10.43
C LEU A 319 -5.72 -29.98 -10.84
N CYS A 320 -6.31 -28.98 -11.47
CA CYS A 320 -7.68 -29.01 -11.98
C CYS A 320 -7.83 -29.78 -13.31
N LEU A 321 -6.75 -29.92 -14.08
CA LEU A 321 -6.78 -30.62 -15.38
C LEU A 321 -7.27 -32.08 -15.31
N PRO A 322 -6.86 -32.92 -14.35
CA PRO A 322 -7.37 -34.28 -14.21
C PRO A 322 -8.89 -34.33 -13.97
N LEU A 323 -9.43 -33.40 -13.16
CA LEU A 323 -10.88 -33.29 -12.91
C LEU A 323 -11.63 -32.94 -14.20
N ARG A 324 -11.10 -32.03 -14.99
CA ARG A 324 -11.63 -31.72 -16.33
C ARG A 324 -11.59 -32.92 -17.26
N THR A 325 -10.50 -33.68 -17.27
CA THR A 325 -10.33 -34.87 -18.10
C THR A 325 -11.42 -35.88 -17.81
N ALA A 326 -11.73 -36.12 -16.53
CA ALA A 326 -12.82 -37.02 -16.14
C ALA A 326 -14.20 -36.54 -16.62
N THR A 327 -14.49 -35.25 -16.57
CA THR A 327 -15.73 -34.66 -17.10
C THR A 327 -15.77 -34.74 -18.60
N ARG A 328 -14.67 -34.40 -19.26
CA ARG A 328 -14.53 -34.51 -20.73
C ARG A 328 -14.69 -35.95 -21.22
N HIS A 329 -14.15 -36.92 -20.49
CA HIS A 329 -14.29 -38.33 -20.82
C HIS A 329 -15.75 -38.79 -20.79
N ARG A 330 -16.54 -38.31 -19.80
CA ARG A 330 -17.96 -38.56 -19.71
C ARG A 330 -18.73 -37.95 -20.90
N LEU A 331 -18.40 -36.72 -21.28
CA LEU A 331 -18.99 -36.03 -22.41
C LEU A 331 -18.67 -36.74 -23.77
N ILE A 332 -17.42 -37.19 -23.93
CA ILE A 332 -16.98 -37.97 -25.10
C ILE A 332 -17.74 -39.31 -25.18
N ASN A 333 -17.88 -40.00 -24.04
CA ASN A 333 -18.63 -41.28 -24.03
C ASN A 333 -20.11 -41.08 -24.30
N ALA A 334 -20.71 -39.99 -23.81
CA ALA A 334 -22.08 -39.62 -24.12
C ALA A 334 -22.24 -39.30 -25.62
N ALA A 335 -21.35 -38.50 -26.20
CA ALA A 335 -21.35 -38.18 -27.63
C ALA A 335 -21.14 -39.44 -28.49
N TYR A 336 -20.22 -40.33 -28.09
CA TYR A 336 -20.01 -41.62 -28.78
C TYR A 336 -21.27 -42.47 -28.79
N SER A 337 -21.97 -42.53 -27.66
CA SER A 337 -23.23 -43.27 -27.56
C SER A 337 -24.33 -42.68 -28.47
N GLN A 338 -24.39 -41.35 -28.58
CA GLN A 338 -25.31 -40.62 -29.43
C GLN A 338 -25.00 -40.80 -30.94
N VAL A 339 -23.72 -40.76 -31.31
CA VAL A 339 -23.29 -41.05 -32.70
C VAL A 339 -23.68 -42.46 -33.08
N LYS A 340 -23.49 -43.44 -32.18
CA LYS A 340 -23.90 -44.83 -32.40
C LYS A 340 -25.42 -44.98 -32.53
N ALA A 341 -26.17 -44.07 -31.91
CA ALA A 341 -27.65 -44.02 -32.05
C ALA A 341 -28.14 -43.21 -33.27
N GLY A 342 -27.23 -42.68 -34.11
CA GLY A 342 -27.56 -41.92 -35.33
C GLY A 342 -28.02 -40.48 -35.09
N VAL A 343 -27.64 -39.88 -33.95
CA VAL A 343 -27.96 -38.48 -33.64
C VAL A 343 -26.99 -37.58 -34.41
N GLU A 344 -27.50 -36.61 -35.15
CA GLU A 344 -26.75 -35.54 -35.80
C GLU A 344 -26.25 -34.54 -34.70
N GLU A 345 -25.02 -34.07 -34.80
CA GLU A 345 -24.39 -33.14 -33.86
C GLU A 345 -24.33 -33.61 -32.38
N PRO A 346 -23.62 -34.71 -32.10
CA PRO A 346 -23.60 -35.31 -30.76
C PRO A 346 -22.68 -34.58 -29.77
N TRP A 347 -21.95 -33.53 -30.17
CA TRP A 347 -21.00 -32.82 -29.34
C TRP A 347 -21.61 -31.59 -28.70
N ASP A 348 -21.66 -31.57 -27.36
CA ASP A 348 -22.13 -30.41 -26.57
C ASP A 348 -20.96 -29.49 -26.22
N GLU A 349 -20.64 -28.58 -27.16
CA GLU A 349 -19.61 -27.55 -26.95
C GLU A 349 -20.01 -26.59 -25.83
N SER A 350 -21.27 -26.26 -25.67
CA SER A 350 -21.78 -25.36 -24.65
C SER A 350 -21.57 -25.92 -23.23
N GLY A 351 -21.72 -27.23 -23.06
CA GLY A 351 -21.43 -27.93 -21.81
C GLY A 351 -19.96 -27.93 -21.45
N VAL A 352 -19.07 -28.07 -22.44
CA VAL A 352 -17.62 -27.97 -22.25
C VAL A 352 -17.23 -26.56 -21.80
N TRP A 353 -17.70 -25.54 -22.50
CA TRP A 353 -17.47 -24.13 -22.15
C TRP A 353 -17.94 -23.79 -20.74
N ARG A 354 -19.14 -24.22 -20.39
CA ARG A 354 -19.70 -24.00 -19.06
C ARG A 354 -18.83 -24.62 -17.97
N SER A 355 -18.39 -25.85 -18.16
CA SER A 355 -17.52 -26.58 -17.23
C SER A 355 -16.16 -25.88 -17.07
N ASP A 356 -15.54 -25.46 -18.17
CA ASP A 356 -14.24 -24.81 -18.16
C ASP A 356 -14.30 -23.42 -17.54
N LEU A 357 -15.33 -22.65 -17.82
CA LEU A 357 -15.57 -21.35 -17.24
C LEU A 357 -15.80 -21.44 -15.73
N TYR A 358 -16.62 -22.40 -15.29
CA TYR A 358 -16.89 -22.64 -13.87
C TYR A 358 -15.59 -22.98 -13.10
N LEU A 359 -14.77 -23.86 -13.67
CA LEU A 359 -13.50 -24.26 -13.07
C LEU A 359 -12.51 -23.09 -13.03
N SER A 360 -12.44 -22.29 -14.10
CA SER A 360 -11.60 -21.10 -14.17
C SER A 360 -12.01 -20.06 -13.12
N CYS A 361 -13.30 -19.80 -12.94
CA CYS A 361 -13.82 -18.93 -11.89
C CYS A 361 -13.43 -19.43 -10.50
N GLY A 362 -13.49 -20.75 -10.26
CA GLY A 362 -13.08 -21.35 -8.99
C GLY A 362 -11.59 -21.15 -8.69
N VAL A 363 -10.71 -21.29 -9.69
CA VAL A 363 -9.27 -21.06 -9.54
C VAL A 363 -8.98 -19.58 -9.23
N LEU A 364 -9.64 -18.66 -9.91
CA LEU A 364 -9.50 -17.23 -9.65
C LEU A 364 -10.00 -16.86 -8.24
N ALA A 365 -11.14 -17.41 -7.85
CA ALA A 365 -11.68 -17.22 -6.49
C ALA A 365 -10.71 -17.73 -5.43
N LEU A 366 -10.10 -18.91 -5.63
CA LEU A 366 -9.07 -19.42 -4.72
C LEU A 366 -7.83 -18.52 -4.67
N GLY A 367 -7.42 -17.95 -5.81
CA GLY A 367 -6.34 -16.97 -5.88
C GLY A 367 -6.63 -15.72 -5.04
N ILE A 368 -7.86 -15.18 -5.14
CA ILE A 368 -8.31 -14.04 -4.35
C ILE A 368 -8.36 -14.38 -2.85
N LEU A 369 -8.88 -15.55 -2.48
CA LEU A 369 -8.92 -16.01 -1.09
C LEU A 369 -7.51 -16.20 -0.51
N SER A 370 -6.57 -16.71 -1.30
CA SER A 370 -5.16 -16.84 -0.90
C SER A 370 -4.52 -15.46 -0.67
N LEU A 371 -4.82 -14.49 -1.53
CA LEU A 371 -4.37 -13.12 -1.36
C LEU A 371 -4.92 -12.50 -0.07
N LEU A 372 -6.21 -12.73 0.22
CA LEU A 372 -6.85 -12.31 1.47
C LEU A 372 -6.18 -12.93 2.69
N ALA A 373 -5.92 -14.23 2.65
CA ALA A 373 -5.26 -14.93 3.74
C ALA A 373 -3.85 -14.37 4.00
N ILE A 374 -3.06 -14.13 2.94
CA ILE A 374 -1.71 -13.56 3.04
C ILE A 374 -1.76 -12.14 3.61
N THR A 375 -2.68 -11.30 3.14
CA THR A 375 -2.82 -9.91 3.64
C THR A 375 -3.37 -9.84 5.06
N SER A 376 -3.99 -10.91 5.55
CA SER A 376 -4.46 -11.02 6.93
C SER A 376 -3.35 -11.41 7.92
N LEU A 377 -2.17 -11.82 7.44
CA LEU A 377 -1.03 -12.08 8.30
C LEU A 377 -0.52 -10.76 8.92
N PRO A 378 -0.25 -10.70 10.24
CA PRO A 378 0.18 -9.48 10.93
C PRO A 378 1.43 -8.84 10.30
N THR A 379 2.39 -9.64 9.87
CA THR A 379 3.62 -9.22 9.18
C THR A 379 3.35 -8.49 7.86
N VAL A 380 2.34 -8.93 7.12
CA VAL A 380 1.96 -8.34 5.83
C VAL A 380 1.04 -7.14 6.04
N GLY A 381 0.09 -7.24 6.97
CA GLY A 381 -0.82 -6.14 7.33
C GLY A 381 -0.07 -4.88 7.78
N ASN A 382 1.05 -5.05 8.49
CA ASN A 382 1.89 -3.94 8.95
C ASN A 382 2.71 -3.25 7.83
N VAL A 383 2.90 -3.91 6.70
CA VAL A 383 3.62 -3.36 5.51
C VAL A 383 2.66 -2.63 4.56
N LEU A 384 1.37 -2.98 4.61
CA LEU A 384 0.35 -2.35 3.77
C LEU A 384 -0.14 -1.04 4.39
N THR A 385 -0.41 -0.05 3.57
CA THR A 385 -1.16 1.14 4.01
C THR A 385 -2.59 0.74 4.37
N TRP A 386 -3.23 1.47 5.28
CA TRP A 386 -4.64 1.23 5.64
C TRP A 386 -5.56 1.16 4.43
N ARG A 387 -5.32 1.98 3.43
CA ARG A 387 -6.12 2.04 2.21
C ARG A 387 -5.91 0.81 1.31
N GLU A 388 -4.67 0.34 1.18
CA GLU A 388 -4.35 -0.90 0.46
C GLU A 388 -4.96 -2.13 1.14
N PHE A 389 -4.84 -2.20 2.47
CA PHE A 389 -5.47 -3.24 3.27
C PHE A 389 -7.00 -3.23 3.10
N THR A 390 -7.63 -2.05 3.24
CA THR A 390 -9.08 -1.90 3.08
C THR A 390 -9.53 -2.21 1.65
N PHE A 391 -8.77 -1.81 0.63
CA PHE A 391 -9.08 -2.12 -0.77
C PHE A 391 -9.11 -3.64 -1.01
N VAL A 392 -8.10 -4.37 -0.54
CA VAL A 392 -8.04 -5.84 -0.66
C VAL A 392 -9.18 -6.49 0.12
N GLN A 393 -9.41 -6.08 1.36
CA GLN A 393 -10.41 -6.68 2.24
C GLN A 393 -11.87 -6.32 1.85
N ALA A 394 -12.14 -5.07 1.47
CA ALA A 394 -13.49 -4.60 1.15
C ALA A 394 -13.97 -5.09 -0.22
N ASN A 395 -13.13 -5.02 -1.25
CA ASN A 395 -13.50 -5.54 -2.58
C ASN A 395 -13.74 -7.05 -2.56
N SER A 396 -13.02 -7.78 -1.73
CA SER A 396 -13.22 -9.21 -1.59
C SER A 396 -14.51 -9.58 -0.83
N ARG A 397 -14.98 -8.73 0.09
CA ARG A 397 -16.29 -8.92 0.76
C ARG A 397 -17.45 -8.64 -0.20
N ASN A 398 -17.35 -7.62 -1.05
CA ASN A 398 -18.41 -7.30 -2.00
C ASN A 398 -18.61 -8.39 -3.07
N THR A 399 -17.58 -9.15 -3.41
CA THR A 399 -17.71 -10.31 -4.30
C THR A 399 -18.42 -11.50 -3.63
N GLN A 400 -18.44 -11.60 -2.29
CA GLN A 400 -19.13 -12.67 -1.57
C GLN A 400 -20.63 -12.40 -1.33
N THR A 401 -21.09 -11.15 -1.42
CA THR A 401 -22.50 -10.80 -1.19
C THR A 401 -23.36 -10.87 -2.45
N HIS A 402 -22.78 -11.12 -3.63
CA HIS A 402 -23.47 -11.23 -4.92
C HIS A 402 -23.42 -12.66 -5.53
N THR A 403 -22.93 -13.64 -4.78
CA THR A 403 -23.02 -15.08 -5.11
C THR A 403 -23.93 -15.80 -4.11
#